data_46e6d258ddeae034c71d61cb91a688b1
#
_entry.id   46e6d258ddeae034c71d61cb91a688b1
#
_cell.length_a   1.000
_cell.length_b   1.000
_cell.length_c   1.000
_cell.angle_alpha   90.00
_cell.angle_beta   90.00
_cell.angle_gamma   90.00
#
_symmetry.space_group_name_H-M   'P 1'
#
loop_
_entity.id
_entity.type
_entity.pdbx_description
1 polymer ?
#
loop_
_entity_poly.entity_id
_entity_poly.type
_entity_poly.pdbx_seq_one_letter_code
_entity_poly.pdbx_strand_id
1 'polypeptide(L)'
;MSKENTKNIIKKILIILVILIILGVILTMGIGNYFVNYAIARSGDGGNREIKDDSKIEVLGEDEKIIESNRTQTKESSKKWAENIKKQSVETKANDGINLRGTEYLTNEENDNWVIIFHGYRAEPKSVLTIGEHFSEKGYNVLIPSMRACAESDGDFVGMGWLDKDDLKCWVNLILEQNSNANIILHGSSMGAATVLMASGDELPQNVKAIIADSGYTSVWDIFASETKARFGIPAFPVLNMFQVVAKIRSGYDIKKASALEQVKKSNTPILFIHGDKDDFVPESMCEKLYDSANCIKEKLIISGAGHTDSKYKEPNTYYNKIFEFIDKVEK
;
A
#
# COMPACT_ATOMS: atom_id res chain seq x y z
N MET A 1 39.46 16.99 -47.45
CA MET A 1 38.02 17.36 -47.35
C MET A 1 37.93 18.87 -47.24
N SER A 2 37.11 19.53 -48.05
CA SER A 2 36.95 20.98 -47.96
C SER A 2 36.24 21.35 -46.64
N LYS A 3 36.53 22.53 -46.05
CA LYS A 3 35.85 23.04 -44.84
C LYS A 3 34.33 23.04 -44.96
N GLU A 4 33.82 23.18 -46.16
CA GLU A 4 32.37 23.21 -46.49
C GLU A 4 31.75 21.79 -46.40
N ASN A 5 32.43 20.77 -46.84
CA ASN A 5 32.00 19.36 -46.70
C ASN A 5 31.94 18.96 -45.23
N THR A 6 32.89 19.40 -44.40
CA THR A 6 32.89 19.11 -42.96
C THR A 6 31.70 19.79 -42.27
N LYS A 7 31.39 21.07 -42.60
CA LYS A 7 30.20 21.75 -42.06
C LYS A 7 28.87 21.07 -42.41
N ASN A 8 28.75 20.61 -43.65
CA ASN A 8 27.54 19.90 -44.12
C ASN A 8 27.37 18.53 -43.44
N ILE A 9 28.44 17.80 -43.16
CA ILE A 9 28.40 16.54 -42.40
C ILE A 9 27.99 16.80 -40.96
N ILE A 10 28.56 17.80 -40.28
CA ILE A 10 28.18 18.16 -38.91
C ILE A 10 26.70 18.54 -38.83
N LYS A 11 26.18 19.35 -39.77
CA LYS A 11 24.77 19.72 -39.86
C LYS A 11 23.85 18.50 -39.98
N LYS A 12 24.20 17.53 -40.83
CA LYS A 12 23.43 16.28 -41.00
C LYS A 12 23.44 15.45 -39.70
N ILE A 13 24.60 15.32 -39.03
CA ILE A 13 24.69 14.63 -37.72
C ILE A 13 23.81 15.29 -36.68
N LEU A 14 23.84 16.62 -36.55
CA LEU A 14 23.00 17.37 -35.63
C LEU A 14 21.50 17.15 -35.91
N ILE A 15 21.07 17.17 -37.16
CA ILE A 15 19.68 16.90 -37.55
C ILE A 15 19.29 15.46 -37.14
N ILE A 16 20.13 14.48 -37.41
CA ILE A 16 19.87 13.07 -37.01
C ILE A 16 19.76 12.96 -35.50
N LEU A 17 20.64 13.60 -34.72
CA LEU A 17 20.58 13.60 -33.28
C LEU A 17 19.28 14.24 -32.75
N VAL A 18 18.85 15.37 -33.34
CA VAL A 18 17.58 16.01 -32.97
C VAL A 18 16.40 15.07 -33.25
N ILE A 19 16.37 14.41 -34.41
CA ILE A 19 15.32 13.45 -34.76
C ILE A 19 15.31 12.30 -33.76
N LEU A 20 16.47 11.73 -33.40
CA LEU A 20 16.55 10.64 -32.40
C LEU A 20 16.07 11.07 -31.03
N ILE A 21 16.39 12.29 -30.60
CA ILE A 21 15.88 12.85 -29.34
C ILE A 21 14.35 12.97 -29.39
N ILE A 22 13.79 13.53 -30.46
CA ILE A 22 12.33 13.65 -30.61
C ILE A 22 11.65 12.29 -30.57
N LEU A 23 12.18 11.29 -31.31
CA LEU A 23 11.68 9.93 -31.31
C LEU A 23 11.76 9.32 -29.89
N GLY A 24 12.87 9.53 -29.18
CA GLY A 24 13.05 9.10 -27.80
C GLY A 24 12.01 9.71 -26.84
N VAL A 25 11.72 11.00 -27.01
CA VAL A 25 10.68 11.68 -26.22
C VAL A 25 9.29 11.11 -26.52
N ILE A 26 8.94 10.95 -27.80
CA ILE A 26 7.64 10.38 -28.22
C ILE A 26 7.47 8.97 -27.65
N LEU A 27 8.49 8.13 -27.74
CA LEU A 27 8.47 6.77 -27.21
C LEU A 27 8.31 6.77 -25.67
N THR A 28 9.07 7.61 -24.99
CA THR A 28 8.97 7.78 -23.52
C THR A 28 7.57 8.20 -23.09
N MET A 29 7.00 9.18 -23.78
CA MET A 29 5.65 9.65 -23.47
C MET A 29 4.59 8.59 -23.78
N GLY A 30 4.72 7.87 -24.89
CA GLY A 30 3.78 6.81 -25.27
C GLY A 30 3.80 5.63 -24.28
N ILE A 31 4.95 5.03 -24.05
CA ILE A 31 5.11 3.88 -23.14
C ILE A 31 4.82 4.32 -21.69
N GLY A 32 5.40 5.42 -21.24
CA GLY A 32 5.19 5.91 -19.90
C GLY A 32 3.72 6.22 -19.60
N ASN A 33 3.01 6.82 -20.58
CA ASN A 33 1.59 7.11 -20.44
C ASN A 33 0.72 5.84 -20.39
N TYR A 34 1.05 4.83 -21.17
CA TYR A 34 0.41 3.52 -21.11
C TYR A 34 0.52 2.92 -19.69
N PHE A 35 1.73 2.87 -19.12
CA PHE A 35 1.94 2.30 -17.80
C PHE A 35 1.36 3.17 -16.67
N VAL A 36 1.32 4.49 -16.80
CA VAL A 36 0.62 5.36 -15.85
C VAL A 36 -0.87 5.07 -15.85
N ASN A 37 -1.49 4.97 -17.03
CA ASN A 37 -2.90 4.63 -17.13
C ASN A 37 -3.18 3.22 -16.59
N TYR A 38 -2.34 2.24 -16.90
CA TYR A 38 -2.48 0.87 -16.43
C TYR A 38 -2.32 0.76 -14.91
N ALA A 39 -1.22 1.30 -14.36
CA ALA A 39 -0.82 1.02 -12.98
C ALA A 39 -1.39 2.00 -11.95
N ILE A 40 -1.41 3.29 -12.19
CA ILE A 40 -1.75 4.27 -11.15
C ILE A 40 -2.94 5.16 -11.44
N ALA A 41 -3.42 5.29 -12.68
CA ALA A 41 -4.64 6.07 -12.93
C ALA A 41 -5.86 5.37 -12.31
N ARG A 42 -6.81 6.14 -11.76
CA ARG A 42 -8.04 5.63 -11.13
C ARG A 42 -8.81 4.66 -12.03
N SER A 43 -8.90 4.96 -13.32
CA SER A 43 -9.58 4.14 -14.33
C SER A 43 -8.75 2.97 -14.85
N GLY A 44 -7.52 2.78 -14.35
CA GLY A 44 -6.66 1.72 -14.84
C GLY A 44 -7.12 0.33 -14.38
N ASP A 45 -6.77 -0.69 -15.14
CA ASP A 45 -7.16 -2.09 -14.92
C ASP A 45 -6.02 -2.98 -14.39
N GLY A 46 -4.88 -2.37 -14.04
CA GLY A 46 -3.69 -3.07 -13.54
C GLY A 46 -3.86 -3.80 -12.19
N GLY A 47 -5.05 -3.76 -11.59
CA GLY A 47 -5.34 -4.42 -10.30
C GLY A 47 -5.44 -5.94 -10.40
N ASN A 48 -6.01 -6.44 -11.47
CA ASN A 48 -6.23 -7.88 -11.61
C ASN A 48 -4.99 -8.53 -12.25
N ARG A 49 -4.24 -9.35 -11.49
CA ARG A 49 -3.58 -10.48 -12.12
C ARG A 49 -4.73 -11.32 -12.70
N GLU A 50 -4.70 -11.66 -14.00
CA GLU A 50 -5.59 -12.68 -14.50
C GLU A 50 -5.52 -13.86 -13.54
N ILE A 51 -6.64 -14.14 -12.87
CA ILE A 51 -6.81 -15.37 -12.11
C ILE A 51 -6.54 -16.45 -13.15
N LYS A 52 -5.50 -17.24 -12.94
CA LYS A 52 -5.16 -18.39 -13.79
C LYS A 52 -6.47 -19.10 -14.09
N ASP A 53 -6.71 -19.30 -15.37
CA ASP A 53 -7.88 -19.95 -15.97
C ASP A 53 -8.53 -20.97 -15.01
N ASP A 54 -9.70 -20.64 -14.45
CA ASP A 54 -10.50 -21.47 -13.55
C ASP A 54 -10.88 -22.84 -14.16
N SER A 55 -10.57 -23.07 -15.43
CA SER A 55 -10.76 -24.35 -16.11
C SER A 55 -9.78 -25.43 -15.67
N LYS A 56 -8.69 -25.06 -14.99
CA LYS A 56 -7.82 -26.00 -14.27
C LYS A 56 -8.24 -25.99 -12.80
N ILE A 57 -9.10 -26.93 -12.41
CA ILE A 57 -9.30 -27.32 -11.02
C ILE A 57 -7.96 -27.91 -10.55
N GLU A 58 -6.99 -27.06 -10.23
CA GLU A 58 -5.85 -27.45 -9.41
C GLU A 58 -6.45 -27.84 -8.06
N VAL A 59 -6.21 -29.08 -7.66
CA VAL A 59 -6.61 -29.54 -6.33
C VAL A 59 -5.87 -28.64 -5.35
N LEU A 60 -6.61 -27.73 -4.69
CA LEU A 60 -6.06 -26.78 -3.71
C LEU A 60 -5.20 -27.57 -2.71
N GLY A 61 -4.00 -27.09 -2.45
CA GLY A 61 -3.15 -27.59 -1.39
C GLY A 61 -3.83 -27.48 -0.02
N GLU A 62 -3.29 -28.14 0.98
CA GLU A 62 -3.89 -28.15 2.32
C GLU A 62 -3.91 -26.72 2.93
N ASP A 63 -2.84 -25.96 2.74
CA ASP A 63 -2.74 -24.57 3.18
C ASP A 63 -3.79 -23.67 2.53
N GLU A 64 -3.98 -23.81 1.21
CA GLU A 64 -4.96 -23.03 0.44
C GLU A 64 -6.40 -23.34 0.87
N LYS A 65 -6.70 -24.60 1.20
CA LYS A 65 -8.03 -24.99 1.74
C LYS A 65 -8.30 -24.35 3.09
N ILE A 66 -7.30 -24.34 3.99
CA ILE A 66 -7.41 -23.68 5.29
C ILE A 66 -7.65 -22.17 5.11
N ILE A 67 -6.85 -21.53 4.26
CA ILE A 67 -6.96 -20.09 3.96
C ILE A 67 -8.34 -19.76 3.41
N GLU A 68 -8.83 -20.50 2.42
CA GLU A 68 -10.12 -20.22 1.78
C GLU A 68 -11.31 -20.47 2.71
N SER A 69 -11.25 -21.55 3.52
CA SER A 69 -12.25 -21.82 4.54
C SER A 69 -12.35 -20.69 5.56
N ASN A 70 -11.20 -20.27 6.13
CA ASN A 70 -11.15 -19.21 7.11
C ASN A 70 -11.52 -17.84 6.49
N ARG A 71 -11.09 -17.57 5.25
CA ARG A 71 -11.46 -16.35 4.50
C ARG A 71 -12.97 -16.26 4.32
N THR A 72 -13.62 -17.33 3.92
CA THR A 72 -15.08 -17.35 3.71
C THR A 72 -15.81 -17.13 5.03
N GLN A 73 -15.44 -17.85 6.09
CA GLN A 73 -16.06 -17.72 7.40
C GLN A 73 -15.91 -16.30 7.97
N THR A 74 -14.69 -15.75 7.94
CA THR A 74 -14.42 -14.43 8.51
C THR A 74 -15.01 -13.30 7.68
N LYS A 75 -15.17 -13.49 6.36
CA LYS A 75 -15.87 -12.53 5.50
C LYS A 75 -17.34 -12.40 5.85
N GLU A 76 -17.99 -13.50 6.16
CA GLU A 76 -19.41 -13.48 6.60
C GLU A 76 -19.57 -12.86 8.00
N SER A 77 -18.70 -13.23 8.94
CA SER A 77 -18.68 -12.68 10.29
C SER A 77 -18.47 -11.16 10.27
N SER A 78 -17.41 -10.70 9.62
CA SER A 78 -17.06 -9.29 9.59
C SER A 78 -18.09 -8.43 8.83
N LYS A 79 -18.77 -9.00 7.84
CA LYS A 79 -19.90 -8.32 7.18
C LYS A 79 -21.05 -8.12 8.18
N LYS A 80 -21.44 -9.17 8.93
CA LYS A 80 -22.49 -9.09 9.94
C LYS A 80 -22.11 -8.10 11.06
N TRP A 81 -20.86 -8.13 11.52
CA TRP A 81 -20.34 -7.15 12.46
C TRP A 81 -20.53 -5.72 11.93
N ALA A 82 -20.06 -5.43 10.71
CA ALA A 82 -20.14 -4.09 10.12
C ALA A 82 -21.58 -3.63 9.82
N GLU A 83 -22.54 -4.55 9.69
CA GLU A 83 -23.96 -4.23 9.56
C GLU A 83 -24.61 -3.86 10.91
N ASN A 84 -24.18 -4.46 12.01
CA ASN A 84 -24.81 -4.34 13.33
C ASN A 84 -24.15 -3.35 14.28
N ILE A 85 -22.86 -3.03 14.10
CA ILE A 85 -22.16 -2.05 14.91
C ILE A 85 -22.61 -0.62 14.56
N LYS A 86 -22.59 0.28 15.55
CA LYS A 86 -22.79 1.71 15.30
C LYS A 86 -21.70 2.21 14.35
N LYS A 87 -22.09 2.86 13.26
CA LYS A 87 -21.16 3.38 12.27
C LYS A 87 -21.58 4.74 11.75
N GLN A 88 -20.60 5.51 11.31
CA GLN A 88 -20.83 6.80 10.66
C GLN A 88 -19.86 7.02 9.51
N SER A 89 -20.34 7.65 8.44
CA SER A 89 -19.48 8.11 7.35
C SER A 89 -18.77 9.37 7.79
N VAL A 90 -17.47 9.44 7.51
CA VAL A 90 -16.64 10.60 7.80
C VAL A 90 -15.91 11.06 6.55
N GLU A 91 -15.61 12.35 6.52
CA GLU A 91 -14.88 12.97 5.42
C GLU A 91 -13.78 13.88 5.97
N THR A 92 -12.62 13.87 5.32
CA THR A 92 -11.54 14.82 5.56
C THR A 92 -10.97 15.29 4.23
N LYS A 93 -10.19 16.35 4.25
CA LYS A 93 -9.59 16.92 3.06
C LYS A 93 -8.09 16.67 3.06
N ALA A 94 -7.60 16.06 1.98
CA ALA A 94 -6.17 15.90 1.77
C ALA A 94 -5.47 17.25 1.55
N ASN A 95 -4.15 17.30 1.76
CA ASN A 95 -3.34 18.51 1.60
C ASN A 95 -3.38 19.08 0.17
N ASP A 96 -3.62 18.23 -0.82
CA ASP A 96 -3.77 18.61 -2.23
C ASP A 96 -5.23 18.98 -2.63
N GLY A 97 -6.14 18.97 -1.64
CA GLY A 97 -7.51 19.46 -1.76
C GLY A 97 -8.54 18.43 -2.17
N ILE A 98 -8.19 17.17 -2.41
CA ILE A 98 -9.17 16.12 -2.69
C ILE A 98 -9.96 15.74 -1.43
N ASN A 99 -11.22 15.30 -1.60
CA ASN A 99 -12.03 14.82 -0.50
C ASN A 99 -11.77 13.32 -0.29
N LEU A 100 -11.44 12.97 0.93
CA LEU A 100 -11.21 11.61 1.37
C LEU A 100 -12.40 11.17 2.23
N ARG A 101 -12.95 10.00 1.96
CA ARG A 101 -14.11 9.44 2.65
C ARG A 101 -13.74 8.15 3.36
N GLY A 102 -14.38 7.91 4.49
CA GLY A 102 -14.16 6.71 5.29
C GLY A 102 -15.36 6.38 6.14
N THR A 103 -15.27 5.25 6.83
CA THR A 103 -16.29 4.82 7.77
C THR A 103 -15.66 4.57 9.14
N GLU A 104 -16.24 5.17 10.17
CA GLU A 104 -15.97 4.85 11.57
C GLU A 104 -16.97 3.80 12.03
N TYR A 105 -16.45 2.81 12.76
CA TYR A 105 -17.21 1.77 13.45
C TYR A 105 -16.94 1.93 14.94
N LEU A 106 -17.97 2.31 15.70
CA LEU A 106 -17.84 2.76 17.08
C LEU A 106 -18.24 1.65 18.04
N THR A 107 -17.26 1.05 18.67
CA THR A 107 -17.46 0.05 19.74
C THR A 107 -17.94 0.74 21.02
N ASN A 108 -17.33 1.89 21.35
CA ASN A 108 -17.71 2.77 22.45
C ASN A 108 -17.28 4.20 22.13
N GLU A 109 -18.21 5.13 22.08
CA GLU A 109 -17.96 6.54 21.72
C GLU A 109 -17.00 7.26 22.68
N GLU A 110 -16.96 6.83 23.95
CA GLU A 110 -16.09 7.42 24.98
C GLU A 110 -14.70 6.75 25.04
N ASN A 111 -14.41 5.79 24.14
CA ASN A 111 -13.17 5.05 24.18
C ASN A 111 -12.02 5.81 23.51
N ASP A 112 -10.89 5.86 24.20
CA ASP A 112 -9.67 6.49 23.68
C ASP A 112 -8.92 5.59 22.69
N ASN A 113 -9.19 4.28 22.61
CA ASN A 113 -8.46 3.35 21.77
C ASN A 113 -9.04 3.30 20.36
N TRP A 114 -8.21 3.62 19.38
CA TRP A 114 -8.57 3.65 17.97
C TRP A 114 -7.61 2.84 17.11
N VAL A 115 -8.12 2.25 16.04
CA VAL A 115 -7.31 1.71 14.96
C VAL A 115 -7.74 2.33 13.64
N ILE A 116 -6.77 2.77 12.82
CA ILE A 116 -7.00 3.17 11.43
C ILE A 116 -6.46 2.06 10.53
N ILE A 117 -7.30 1.51 9.64
CA ILE A 117 -6.96 0.34 8.83
C ILE A 117 -6.95 0.72 7.36
N PHE A 118 -5.77 0.64 6.72
CA PHE A 118 -5.55 0.96 5.32
C PHE A 118 -5.57 -0.31 4.47
N HIS A 119 -6.43 -0.32 3.46
CA HIS A 119 -6.61 -1.45 2.53
C HIS A 119 -5.51 -1.52 1.46
N GLY A 120 -5.47 -2.62 0.72
CA GLY A 120 -4.53 -2.86 -0.36
C GLY A 120 -4.83 -2.06 -1.65
N TYR A 121 -3.94 -2.22 -2.62
CA TYR A 121 -4.02 -1.59 -3.93
C TYR A 121 -5.35 -1.90 -4.63
N ARG A 122 -6.09 -0.87 -5.03
CA ARG A 122 -7.40 -0.93 -5.70
C ARG A 122 -8.45 -1.79 -4.98
N ALA A 123 -8.22 -2.14 -3.73
CA ALA A 123 -9.20 -2.85 -2.93
C ALA A 123 -10.28 -1.88 -2.43
N GLU A 124 -11.41 -2.43 -2.01
CA GLU A 124 -12.44 -1.67 -1.31
C GLU A 124 -12.24 -1.72 0.21
N PRO A 125 -12.72 -0.72 0.98
CA PRO A 125 -12.65 -0.72 2.45
C PRO A 125 -13.16 -2.02 3.09
N LYS A 126 -14.17 -2.66 2.49
CA LYS A 126 -14.71 -3.94 2.97
C LYS A 126 -13.71 -5.10 2.99
N SER A 127 -12.59 -5.00 2.27
CA SER A 127 -11.56 -6.04 2.22
C SER A 127 -10.79 -6.19 3.54
N VAL A 128 -10.87 -5.21 4.43
CA VAL A 128 -10.19 -5.20 5.73
C VAL A 128 -11.14 -5.24 6.93
N LEU A 129 -12.43 -5.49 6.71
CA LEU A 129 -13.45 -5.59 7.79
C LEU A 129 -13.09 -6.66 8.82
N THR A 130 -12.52 -7.78 8.40
CA THR A 130 -12.09 -8.85 9.31
C THR A 130 -11.09 -8.34 10.36
N ILE A 131 -10.18 -7.46 9.98
CA ILE A 131 -9.24 -6.83 10.90
C ILE A 131 -9.99 -5.89 11.83
N GLY A 132 -10.91 -5.08 11.30
CA GLY A 132 -11.75 -4.17 12.08
C GLY A 132 -12.60 -4.89 13.13
N GLU A 133 -13.22 -6.02 12.79
CA GLU A 133 -13.98 -6.87 13.70
C GLU A 133 -13.14 -7.29 14.92
N HIS A 134 -11.93 -7.83 14.69
CA HIS A 134 -11.05 -8.28 15.76
C HIS A 134 -10.54 -7.14 16.66
N PHE A 135 -10.26 -5.97 16.10
CA PHE A 135 -9.93 -4.80 16.92
C PHE A 135 -11.15 -4.30 17.73
N SER A 136 -12.35 -4.32 17.13
CA SER A 136 -13.58 -3.98 17.81
C SER A 136 -13.89 -4.94 18.98
N GLU A 137 -13.66 -6.23 18.82
CA GLU A 137 -13.76 -7.23 19.88
C GLU A 137 -12.80 -6.97 21.05
N LYS A 138 -11.69 -6.29 20.79
CA LYS A 138 -10.73 -5.83 21.80
C LYS A 138 -11.05 -4.45 22.38
N GLY A 139 -12.20 -3.90 21.99
CA GLY A 139 -12.67 -2.63 22.50
C GLY A 139 -12.21 -1.40 21.72
N TYR A 140 -11.52 -1.52 20.60
CA TYR A 140 -11.10 -0.39 19.77
C TYR A 140 -12.26 0.18 18.95
N ASN A 141 -12.31 1.49 18.81
CA ASN A 141 -13.01 2.12 17.70
C ASN A 141 -12.19 1.97 16.42
N VAL A 142 -12.85 1.80 15.29
CA VAL A 142 -12.21 1.45 14.03
C VAL A 142 -12.53 2.50 12.98
N LEU A 143 -11.50 3.08 12.34
CA LEU A 143 -11.66 3.90 11.16
C LEU A 143 -11.10 3.14 9.94
N ILE A 144 -11.91 2.98 8.91
CA ILE A 144 -11.51 2.38 7.63
C ILE A 144 -11.68 3.42 6.53
N PRO A 145 -10.59 4.09 6.11
CA PRO A 145 -10.62 5.01 4.97
C PRO A 145 -10.81 4.28 3.64
N SER A 146 -11.51 4.89 2.71
CA SER A 146 -11.29 4.68 1.27
C SER A 146 -10.01 5.42 0.90
N MET A 147 -8.97 4.71 0.47
CA MET A 147 -7.72 5.38 0.06
C MET A 147 -7.94 6.23 -1.19
N ARG A 148 -7.09 7.24 -1.43
CA ARG A 148 -7.20 8.12 -2.60
C ARG A 148 -7.35 7.35 -3.90
N ALA A 149 -8.15 7.85 -4.83
CA ALA A 149 -8.47 7.23 -6.11
C ALA A 149 -9.07 5.82 -6.01
N CYS A 150 -9.55 5.42 -4.82
CA CYS A 150 -10.23 4.14 -4.60
C CYS A 150 -11.63 4.37 -4.01
N ALA A 151 -12.55 3.47 -4.34
CA ALA A 151 -13.91 3.47 -3.81
C ALA A 151 -14.55 4.87 -3.77
N GLU A 152 -14.89 5.38 -2.59
CA GLU A 152 -15.64 6.64 -2.41
C GLU A 152 -14.75 7.90 -2.36
N SER A 153 -13.44 7.77 -2.12
CA SER A 153 -12.53 8.92 -2.07
C SER A 153 -12.21 9.46 -3.46
N ASP A 154 -12.02 10.77 -3.54
CA ASP A 154 -11.65 11.44 -4.78
C ASP A 154 -10.18 11.13 -5.17
N GLY A 155 -9.73 11.67 -6.30
CA GLY A 155 -8.38 11.53 -6.83
C GLY A 155 -8.32 10.83 -8.17
N ASP A 156 -7.34 11.20 -8.98
CA ASP A 156 -7.13 10.66 -10.33
C ASP A 156 -6.08 9.55 -10.35
N PHE A 157 -5.22 9.48 -9.32
CA PHE A 157 -4.10 8.55 -9.23
C PHE A 157 -4.02 7.88 -7.87
N VAL A 158 -3.82 6.57 -7.89
CA VAL A 158 -3.49 5.77 -6.70
C VAL A 158 -2.12 6.21 -6.19
N GLY A 159 -2.02 6.48 -4.90
CA GLY A 159 -0.83 7.08 -4.30
C GLY A 159 0.32 6.11 -4.02
N MET A 160 0.07 4.80 -4.12
CA MET A 160 1.05 3.73 -3.87
C MET A 160 1.78 3.86 -2.53
N GLY A 161 1.07 4.32 -1.50
CA GLY A 161 1.63 4.58 -0.18
C GLY A 161 2.31 5.95 -0.04
N TRP A 162 2.80 6.56 -1.12
CA TRP A 162 3.56 7.80 -1.02
C TRP A 162 2.68 9.05 -0.88
N LEU A 163 1.64 9.18 -1.66
CA LEU A 163 0.65 10.23 -1.46
C LEU A 163 -0.26 9.89 -0.28
N ASP A 164 -0.57 8.61 -0.13
CA ASP A 164 -1.46 8.10 0.92
C ASP A 164 -0.91 8.33 2.33
N LYS A 165 0.42 8.41 2.52
CA LYS A 165 1.02 8.72 3.83
C LYS A 165 0.66 10.12 4.35
N ASP A 166 0.43 11.08 3.44
CA ASP A 166 -0.03 12.41 3.80
C ASP A 166 -1.53 12.42 4.11
N ASP A 167 -2.32 11.62 3.39
CA ASP A 167 -3.74 11.39 3.70
C ASP A 167 -3.91 10.72 5.07
N LEU A 168 -3.04 9.76 5.39
CA LEU A 168 -3.02 9.11 6.71
C LEU A 168 -2.93 10.12 7.84
N LYS A 169 -2.08 11.14 7.70
CA LYS A 169 -1.96 12.21 8.70
C LYS A 169 -3.25 13.02 8.84
N CYS A 170 -3.99 13.23 7.74
CA CYS A 170 -5.30 13.88 7.79
C CYS A 170 -6.31 13.02 8.59
N TRP A 171 -6.29 11.70 8.41
CA TRP A 171 -7.15 10.79 9.18
C TRP A 171 -6.78 10.72 10.66
N VAL A 172 -5.49 10.72 10.99
CA VAL A 172 -5.02 10.81 12.37
C VAL A 172 -5.51 12.11 13.03
N ASN A 173 -5.36 13.23 12.32
CA ASN A 173 -5.83 14.53 12.82
C ASN A 173 -7.35 14.56 13.02
N LEU A 174 -8.13 13.96 12.11
CA LEU A 174 -9.59 13.86 12.25
C LEU A 174 -9.98 13.18 13.59
N ILE A 175 -9.33 12.07 13.93
CA ILE A 175 -9.57 11.40 15.21
C ILE A 175 -9.15 12.29 16.37
N LEU A 176 -8.00 12.97 16.30
CA LEU A 176 -7.49 13.82 17.36
C LEU A 176 -8.35 15.10 17.57
N GLU A 177 -9.00 15.59 16.54
CA GLU A 177 -9.98 16.66 16.64
C GLU A 177 -11.26 16.21 17.38
N GLN A 178 -11.67 14.94 17.21
CA GLN A 178 -12.80 14.35 17.93
C GLN A 178 -12.42 13.95 19.36
N ASN A 179 -11.23 13.40 19.55
CA ASN A 179 -10.70 12.92 20.83
C ASN A 179 -9.18 13.16 20.92
N SER A 180 -8.78 14.24 21.59
CA SER A 180 -7.36 14.60 21.74
C SER A 180 -6.54 13.61 22.58
N ASN A 181 -7.20 12.73 23.34
CA ASN A 181 -6.55 11.69 24.15
C ASN A 181 -6.44 10.34 23.42
N ALA A 182 -6.93 10.24 22.18
CA ALA A 182 -6.96 8.99 21.45
C ALA A 182 -5.59 8.31 21.38
N ASN A 183 -5.54 7.00 21.66
CA ASN A 183 -4.42 6.11 21.40
C ASN A 183 -4.67 5.43 20.07
N ILE A 184 -3.83 5.69 19.08
CA ILE A 184 -4.08 5.29 17.69
C ILE A 184 -3.10 4.19 17.27
N ILE A 185 -3.63 3.08 16.78
CA ILE A 185 -2.89 2.04 16.09
C ILE A 185 -3.09 2.24 14.59
N LEU A 186 -2.01 2.20 13.83
CA LEU A 186 -2.06 2.21 12.37
C LEU A 186 -1.88 0.79 11.85
N HIS A 187 -2.87 0.27 11.16
CA HIS A 187 -2.77 -1.04 10.50
C HIS A 187 -2.85 -0.87 8.99
N GLY A 188 -1.99 -1.55 8.26
CA GLY A 188 -2.04 -1.56 6.79
C GLY A 188 -1.82 -2.95 6.21
N SER A 189 -2.53 -3.25 5.13
CA SER A 189 -2.35 -4.47 4.34
C SER A 189 -1.84 -4.13 2.95
N SER A 190 -0.77 -4.78 2.47
CA SER A 190 -0.19 -4.59 1.12
C SER A 190 0.18 -3.12 0.86
N MET A 191 -0.47 -2.44 -0.09
CA MET A 191 -0.29 -0.99 -0.30
C MET A 191 -0.59 -0.19 0.97
N GLY A 192 -1.58 -0.60 1.76
CA GLY A 192 -1.85 0.00 3.07
C GLY A 192 -0.68 -0.18 4.04
N ALA A 193 0.00 -1.33 4.03
CA ALA A 193 1.22 -1.56 4.81
C ALA A 193 2.36 -0.63 4.36
N ALA A 194 2.55 -0.49 3.05
CA ALA A 194 3.51 0.48 2.52
C ALA A 194 3.15 1.92 2.93
N THR A 195 1.87 2.27 3.00
CA THR A 195 1.38 3.58 3.45
C THR A 195 1.80 3.87 4.89
N VAL A 196 1.50 2.96 5.83
CA VAL A 196 1.85 3.15 7.24
C VAL A 196 3.37 3.14 7.47
N LEU A 197 4.10 2.31 6.70
CA LEU A 197 5.58 2.30 6.73
C LEU A 197 6.19 3.57 6.15
N MET A 198 5.61 4.12 5.07
CA MET A 198 6.08 5.39 4.49
C MET A 198 5.75 6.58 5.42
N ALA A 199 4.63 6.53 6.12
CA ALA A 199 4.27 7.54 7.12
C ALA A 199 5.18 7.48 8.36
N SER A 200 5.72 6.32 8.71
CA SER A 200 6.55 6.12 9.90
C SER A 200 7.83 6.96 9.93
N GLY A 201 8.30 7.40 8.76
CA GLY A 201 9.47 8.27 8.65
C GLY A 201 9.18 9.76 8.77
N ASP A 202 7.91 10.14 8.84
CA ASP A 202 7.47 11.50 9.13
C ASP A 202 7.28 11.66 10.66
N GLU A 203 7.15 12.91 11.12
CA GLU A 203 6.76 13.17 12.53
C GLU A 203 5.27 12.84 12.71
N LEU A 204 4.98 11.72 13.34
CA LEU A 204 3.63 11.34 13.74
C LEU A 204 3.34 11.84 15.16
N PRO A 205 2.07 12.21 15.48
CA PRO A 205 1.68 12.56 16.84
C PRO A 205 1.99 11.43 17.84
N GLN A 206 2.34 11.78 19.08
CA GLN A 206 2.61 10.79 20.16
C GLN A 206 1.41 9.88 20.47
N ASN A 207 0.24 10.28 20.02
CA ASN A 207 -1.00 9.50 20.05
C ASN A 207 -0.92 8.23 19.19
N VAL A 208 -0.05 8.19 18.17
CA VAL A 208 0.20 6.99 17.36
C VAL A 208 1.16 6.08 18.11
N LYS A 209 0.62 4.99 18.67
CA LYS A 209 1.35 4.09 19.59
C LYS A 209 2.10 2.99 18.87
N ALA A 210 1.53 2.43 17.82
CA ALA A 210 2.14 1.34 17.06
C ALA A 210 1.69 1.34 15.60
N ILE A 211 2.51 0.71 14.77
CA ILE A 211 2.27 0.44 13.36
C ILE A 211 2.28 -1.08 13.15
N ILE A 212 1.26 -1.61 12.49
CA ILE A 212 1.15 -3.00 12.06
C ILE A 212 1.18 -3.03 10.54
N ALA A 213 2.21 -3.64 9.96
CA ALA A 213 2.42 -3.67 8.51
C ALA A 213 2.37 -5.12 8.00
N ASP A 214 1.27 -5.49 7.35
CA ASP A 214 1.02 -6.81 6.79
C ASP A 214 1.30 -6.83 5.28
N SER A 215 2.30 -7.57 4.84
CA SER A 215 2.70 -7.76 3.43
C SER A 215 3.12 -6.46 2.72
N GLY A 216 3.88 -5.60 3.41
CA GLY A 216 4.36 -4.32 2.87
C GLY A 216 5.60 -4.48 1.96
N TYR A 217 5.76 -3.58 0.99
CA TYR A 217 6.89 -3.56 0.06
C TYR A 217 7.91 -2.45 0.38
N THR A 218 9.17 -2.65 -0.09
CA THR A 218 10.31 -1.75 0.17
C THR A 218 10.18 -0.39 -0.49
N SER A 219 9.70 -0.36 -1.74
CA SER A 219 9.50 0.89 -2.49
C SER A 219 8.51 0.69 -3.64
N VAL A 220 7.96 1.80 -4.13
CA VAL A 220 7.11 1.77 -5.35
C VAL A 220 7.92 1.30 -6.57
N TRP A 221 9.20 1.66 -6.63
CA TRP A 221 10.08 1.18 -7.68
C TRP A 221 10.25 -0.34 -7.65
N ASP A 222 10.52 -0.90 -6.47
CA ASP A 222 10.80 -2.33 -6.34
C ASP A 222 9.57 -3.19 -6.65
N ILE A 223 8.39 -2.79 -6.15
CA ILE A 223 7.16 -3.53 -6.45
C ILE A 223 6.81 -3.45 -7.94
N PHE A 224 6.96 -2.29 -8.60
CA PHE A 224 6.73 -2.20 -10.03
C PHE A 224 7.79 -2.95 -10.86
N ALA A 225 9.04 -3.02 -10.40
CA ALA A 225 10.07 -3.84 -11.05
C ALA A 225 9.73 -5.34 -10.99
N SER A 226 9.30 -5.80 -9.83
CA SER A 226 8.81 -7.18 -9.62
C SER A 226 7.62 -7.49 -10.52
N GLU A 227 6.59 -6.62 -10.50
CA GLU A 227 5.36 -6.82 -11.26
C GLU A 227 5.55 -6.69 -12.78
N THR A 228 6.43 -5.79 -13.24
CA THR A 228 6.76 -5.68 -14.66
C THR A 228 7.39 -6.96 -15.18
N LYS A 229 8.28 -7.57 -14.39
CA LYS A 229 8.89 -8.87 -14.72
C LYS A 229 7.86 -10.00 -14.68
N ALA A 230 7.04 -10.05 -13.64
CA ALA A 230 6.06 -11.12 -13.41
C ALA A 230 4.93 -11.12 -14.46
N ARG A 231 4.40 -9.93 -14.81
CA ARG A 231 3.25 -9.80 -15.72
C ARG A 231 3.61 -9.76 -17.20
N PHE A 232 4.71 -9.09 -17.52
CA PHE A 232 5.07 -8.82 -18.91
C PHE A 232 6.34 -9.55 -19.37
N GLY A 233 7.08 -10.20 -18.46
CA GLY A 233 8.34 -10.87 -18.78
C GLY A 233 9.47 -9.93 -19.20
N ILE A 234 9.32 -8.60 -19.00
CA ILE A 234 10.27 -7.58 -19.45
C ILE A 234 11.06 -6.99 -18.26
N PRO A 235 12.31 -6.55 -18.49
CA PRO A 235 13.11 -5.93 -17.44
C PRO A 235 12.58 -4.53 -17.07
N ALA A 236 12.86 -4.09 -15.85
CA ALA A 236 12.49 -2.76 -15.38
C ALA A 236 13.04 -1.63 -16.28
N PHE A 237 14.32 -1.73 -16.70
CA PHE A 237 14.92 -0.78 -17.66
C PHE A 237 14.64 -1.21 -19.11
N PRO A 238 14.23 -0.29 -20.01
CA PRO A 238 14.03 1.15 -19.80
C PRO A 238 12.59 1.53 -19.38
N VAL A 239 11.67 0.59 -19.31
CA VAL A 239 10.21 0.82 -19.20
C VAL A 239 9.85 1.59 -17.94
N LEU A 240 10.36 1.17 -16.77
CA LEU A 240 10.11 1.90 -15.53
C LEU A 240 10.71 3.31 -15.52
N ASN A 241 11.79 3.55 -16.27
CA ASN A 241 12.32 4.90 -16.39
C ASN A 241 11.39 5.80 -17.21
N MET A 242 10.76 5.27 -18.26
CA MET A 242 9.75 5.98 -19.04
C MET A 242 8.48 6.23 -18.21
N PHE A 243 8.03 5.20 -17.49
CA PHE A 243 6.93 5.32 -16.53
C PHE A 243 7.21 6.39 -15.47
N GLN A 244 8.39 6.38 -14.83
CA GLN A 244 8.81 7.36 -13.84
C GLN A 244 8.68 8.81 -14.35
N VAL A 245 9.15 9.08 -15.57
CA VAL A 245 9.08 10.44 -16.15
C VAL A 245 7.64 10.90 -16.29
N VAL A 246 6.77 10.05 -16.84
CA VAL A 246 5.38 10.40 -17.08
C VAL A 246 4.57 10.43 -15.77
N ALA A 247 4.82 9.48 -14.85
CA ALA A 247 4.20 9.47 -13.53
C ALA A 247 4.48 10.77 -12.79
N LYS A 248 5.73 11.23 -12.76
CA LYS A 248 6.11 12.48 -12.12
C LYS A 248 5.41 13.71 -12.73
N ILE A 249 5.23 13.73 -14.05
CA ILE A 249 4.54 14.82 -14.75
C ILE A 249 3.04 14.81 -14.45
N ARG A 250 2.39 13.63 -14.42
CA ARG A 250 0.94 13.50 -14.34
C ARG A 250 0.40 13.43 -12.92
N SER A 251 1.05 12.65 -12.05
CA SER A 251 0.61 12.41 -10.67
C SER A 251 1.37 13.23 -9.63
N GLY A 252 2.39 13.99 -10.04
CA GLY A 252 3.12 14.90 -9.18
C GLY A 252 4.15 14.24 -8.25
N TYR A 253 4.22 12.89 -8.16
CA TYR A 253 5.18 12.24 -7.28
C TYR A 253 6.25 11.42 -8.01
N ASP A 254 7.38 11.25 -7.33
CA ASP A 254 8.55 10.55 -7.83
C ASP A 254 8.58 9.13 -7.27
N ILE A 255 8.29 8.12 -8.10
CA ILE A 255 8.22 6.71 -7.68
C ILE A 255 9.55 6.16 -7.14
N LYS A 256 10.69 6.76 -7.52
CA LYS A 256 12.00 6.38 -6.99
C LYS A 256 12.23 6.89 -5.57
N LYS A 257 11.58 8.01 -5.20
CA LYS A 257 11.62 8.54 -3.85
C LYS A 257 10.59 7.90 -2.93
N ALA A 258 9.57 7.28 -3.50
CA ALA A 258 8.50 6.60 -2.77
C ALA A 258 9.02 5.26 -2.20
N SER A 259 9.69 5.33 -1.06
CA SER A 259 10.40 4.22 -0.44
C SER A 259 10.06 4.07 1.03
N ALA A 260 9.36 2.99 1.38
CA ALA A 260 9.16 2.58 2.76
C ALA A 260 10.49 2.24 3.45
N LEU A 261 11.43 1.64 2.70
CA LEU A 261 12.76 1.28 3.21
C LEU A 261 13.53 2.50 3.73
N GLU A 262 13.44 3.65 3.06
CA GLU A 262 14.10 4.88 3.51
C GLU A 262 13.35 5.56 4.66
N GLN A 263 12.05 5.32 4.78
CA GLN A 263 11.25 5.92 5.84
C GLN A 263 11.35 5.14 7.16
N VAL A 264 11.34 3.81 7.15
CA VAL A 264 11.47 3.02 8.39
C VAL A 264 12.80 3.25 9.12
N LYS A 265 13.84 3.68 8.42
CA LYS A 265 15.14 4.09 9.04
C LYS A 265 15.00 5.29 9.96
N LYS A 266 13.99 6.12 9.75
CA LYS A 266 13.71 7.36 10.50
C LYS A 266 12.62 7.17 11.54
N SER A 267 11.92 6.05 11.53
CA SER A 267 10.79 5.81 12.41
C SER A 267 11.21 5.80 13.88
N ASN A 268 10.43 6.52 14.69
CA ASN A 268 10.45 6.42 16.15
C ASN A 268 9.24 5.63 16.69
N THR A 269 8.22 5.41 15.86
CA THR A 269 7.02 4.66 16.23
C THR A 269 7.32 3.16 16.15
N PRO A 270 6.93 2.36 17.16
CA PRO A 270 7.09 0.90 17.14
C PRO A 270 6.40 0.24 15.95
N ILE A 271 7.04 -0.75 15.31
CA ILE A 271 6.54 -1.42 14.11
C ILE A 271 6.51 -2.95 14.29
N LEU A 272 5.35 -3.57 14.04
CA LEU A 272 5.23 -5.00 13.83
C LEU A 272 5.13 -5.28 12.32
N PHE A 273 6.09 -6.05 11.81
CA PHE A 273 6.11 -6.53 10.42
C PHE A 273 5.50 -7.92 10.37
N ILE A 274 4.50 -8.12 9.51
CA ILE A 274 3.86 -9.43 9.28
C ILE A 274 3.96 -9.79 7.81
N HIS A 275 4.28 -11.05 7.48
CA HIS A 275 4.38 -11.52 6.11
C HIS A 275 4.12 -13.02 5.99
N GLY A 276 3.67 -13.46 4.82
CA GLY A 276 3.59 -14.86 4.48
C GLY A 276 4.83 -15.32 3.70
N ASP A 277 5.39 -16.50 4.01
CA ASP A 277 6.58 -17.03 3.33
C ASP A 277 6.31 -17.49 1.87
N LYS A 278 5.03 -17.59 1.47
CA LYS A 278 4.59 -17.93 0.11
C LYS A 278 4.01 -16.74 -0.65
N ASP A 279 4.29 -15.52 -0.19
CA ASP A 279 3.86 -14.31 -0.90
C ASP A 279 4.63 -14.17 -2.23
N ASP A 280 3.94 -14.45 -3.33
CA ASP A 280 4.47 -14.37 -4.69
C ASP A 280 4.26 -13.00 -5.34
N PHE A 281 3.49 -12.10 -4.67
CA PHE A 281 3.24 -10.74 -5.12
C PHE A 281 4.23 -9.74 -4.53
N VAL A 282 4.37 -9.72 -3.19
CA VAL A 282 5.39 -8.98 -2.46
C VAL A 282 6.35 -9.98 -1.84
N PRO A 283 7.53 -10.23 -2.42
CA PRO A 283 8.46 -11.22 -1.90
C PRO A 283 8.81 -10.99 -0.42
N GLU A 284 8.81 -12.05 0.39
CA GLU A 284 9.16 -12.00 1.83
C GLU A 284 10.49 -11.27 2.10
N SER A 285 11.44 -11.37 1.17
CA SER A 285 12.72 -10.66 1.25
C SER A 285 12.59 -9.14 1.34
N MET A 286 11.43 -8.56 0.95
CA MET A 286 11.15 -7.14 1.17
C MET A 286 10.83 -6.87 2.64
N CYS A 287 10.09 -7.76 3.30
CA CYS A 287 9.84 -7.68 4.74
C CYS A 287 11.14 -7.76 5.55
N GLU A 288 12.04 -8.70 5.22
CA GLU A 288 13.34 -8.81 5.86
C GLU A 288 14.14 -7.50 5.76
N LYS A 289 14.23 -6.91 4.56
CA LYS A 289 14.93 -5.65 4.36
C LYS A 289 14.32 -4.50 5.16
N LEU A 290 12.98 -4.41 5.22
CA LEU A 290 12.27 -3.41 5.99
C LEU A 290 12.54 -3.56 7.49
N TYR A 291 12.41 -4.80 8.00
CA TYR A 291 12.67 -5.13 9.38
C TYR A 291 14.10 -4.79 9.76
N ASP A 292 15.10 -5.24 9.00
CA ASP A 292 16.51 -4.99 9.30
C ASP A 292 16.85 -3.49 9.33
N SER A 293 16.21 -2.71 8.45
CA SER A 293 16.47 -1.27 8.29
C SER A 293 15.75 -0.38 9.30
N ALA A 294 14.68 -0.84 9.95
CA ALA A 294 13.95 -0.03 10.92
C ALA A 294 14.77 0.19 12.20
N ASN A 295 14.79 1.45 12.69
CA ASN A 295 15.57 1.84 13.88
C ASN A 295 14.73 1.98 15.16
N CYS A 296 13.42 1.74 15.09
CA CYS A 296 12.49 1.79 16.24
C CYS A 296 12.40 0.43 16.95
N ILE A 297 11.59 0.38 18.02
CA ILE A 297 11.12 -0.89 18.61
C ILE A 297 10.40 -1.67 17.50
N LYS A 298 10.81 -2.89 17.27
CA LYS A 298 10.29 -3.68 16.17
C LYS A 298 10.17 -5.16 16.50
N GLU A 299 9.16 -5.80 15.93
CA GLU A 299 8.99 -7.24 15.93
C GLU A 299 8.60 -7.73 14.54
N LYS A 300 8.76 -9.02 14.30
CA LYS A 300 8.43 -9.65 13.01
C LYS A 300 7.67 -10.95 13.26
N LEU A 301 6.68 -11.22 12.39
CA LEU A 301 5.94 -12.47 12.33
C LEU A 301 5.92 -12.95 10.88
N ILE A 302 6.49 -14.11 10.62
CA ILE A 302 6.39 -14.81 9.34
C ILE A 302 5.46 -15.99 9.51
N ILE A 303 4.41 -16.07 8.69
CA ILE A 303 3.43 -17.16 8.70
C ILE A 303 3.77 -18.11 7.55
N SER A 304 4.11 -19.36 7.91
CA SER A 304 4.46 -20.37 6.94
C SER A 304 3.24 -20.87 6.16
N GLY A 305 3.41 -21.00 4.84
CA GLY A 305 2.35 -21.40 3.92
C GLY A 305 1.35 -20.30 3.56
N ALA A 306 1.52 -19.08 4.07
CA ALA A 306 0.65 -17.96 3.74
C ALA A 306 1.12 -17.22 2.49
N GLY A 307 0.19 -16.95 1.58
CA GLY A 307 0.36 -16.06 0.43
C GLY A 307 0.21 -14.59 0.77
N HIS A 308 0.02 -13.75 -0.27
CA HIS A 308 -0.12 -12.30 -0.13
C HIS A 308 -1.32 -11.91 0.74
N THR A 309 -1.06 -11.28 1.89
CA THR A 309 -2.07 -10.88 2.90
C THR A 309 -2.92 -12.03 3.48
N ASP A 310 -2.46 -13.26 3.35
CA ASP A 310 -3.17 -14.46 3.80
C ASP A 310 -2.82 -14.89 5.22
N SER A 311 -1.83 -14.26 5.85
CA SER A 311 -1.37 -14.57 7.21
C SER A 311 -2.51 -14.67 8.22
N LYS A 312 -3.46 -13.72 8.18
CA LYS A 312 -4.66 -13.68 9.04
C LYS A 312 -5.67 -14.79 8.80
N TYR A 313 -5.64 -15.41 7.61
CA TYR A 313 -6.51 -16.55 7.26
C TYR A 313 -5.80 -17.88 7.48
N LYS A 314 -4.48 -17.93 7.27
CA LYS A 314 -3.69 -19.14 7.48
C LYS A 314 -3.61 -19.52 8.96
N GLU A 315 -3.24 -18.57 9.81
CA GLU A 315 -3.10 -18.77 11.26
C GLU A 315 -3.73 -17.60 12.04
N PRO A 316 -5.06 -17.48 12.07
CA PRO A 316 -5.75 -16.33 12.66
C PRO A 316 -5.36 -16.08 14.12
N ASN A 317 -5.30 -17.13 14.94
CA ASN A 317 -4.94 -16.98 16.35
C ASN A 317 -3.50 -16.46 16.53
N THR A 318 -2.54 -17.01 15.81
CA THR A 318 -1.14 -16.57 15.85
C THR A 318 -1.03 -15.11 15.37
N TYR A 319 -1.73 -14.75 14.30
CA TYR A 319 -1.75 -13.41 13.72
C TYR A 319 -2.28 -12.36 14.71
N TYR A 320 -3.49 -12.55 15.22
CA TYR A 320 -4.12 -11.55 16.09
C TYR A 320 -3.51 -11.52 17.49
N ASN A 321 -3.14 -12.67 18.07
CA ASN A 321 -2.44 -12.70 19.36
C ASN A 321 -1.13 -11.92 19.27
N LYS A 322 -0.35 -12.11 18.21
CA LYS A 322 0.90 -11.37 18.01
C LYS A 322 0.70 -9.86 17.91
N ILE A 323 -0.35 -9.42 17.24
CA ILE A 323 -0.69 -7.99 17.12
C ILE A 323 -0.98 -7.41 18.52
N PHE A 324 -1.88 -8.02 19.29
CA PHE A 324 -2.27 -7.47 20.57
C PHE A 324 -1.16 -7.60 21.63
N GLU A 325 -0.38 -8.68 21.62
CA GLU A 325 0.81 -8.80 22.48
C GLU A 325 1.84 -7.70 22.19
N PHE A 326 2.04 -7.35 20.91
CA PHE A 326 2.95 -6.27 20.52
C PHE A 326 2.43 -4.92 20.97
N ILE A 327 1.14 -4.64 20.77
CA ILE A 327 0.49 -3.38 21.23
C ILE A 327 0.63 -3.27 22.76
N ASP A 328 0.23 -4.28 23.52
CA ASP A 328 0.33 -4.30 24.98
C ASP A 328 1.76 -4.07 25.51
N LYS A 329 2.75 -4.52 24.75
CA LYS A 329 4.18 -4.35 25.10
C LYS A 329 4.68 -2.92 24.91
N VAL A 330 4.21 -2.22 23.86
CA VAL A 330 4.71 -0.88 23.51
C VAL A 330 3.92 0.26 24.15
N GLU A 331 2.74 -0.03 24.70
CA GLU A 331 1.93 0.92 25.46
C GLU A 331 2.32 1.00 26.96
N LYS A 332 3.12 0.04 27.44
CA LYS A 332 3.67 0.03 28.82
C LYS A 332 4.93 0.87 28.94
#